data_aa65176382f1ec8620fd06166e39c2dd
#
_entry.id   aa65176382f1ec8620fd06166e39c2dd
#
_cell.length_a   1.000
_cell.length_b   1.000
_cell.length_c   1.000
_cell.angle_alpha   90.00
_cell.angle_beta   90.00
_cell.angle_gamma   90.00
#
_symmetry.space_group_name_H-M   'P 1'
#
loop_
_entity.id
_entity.type
_entity.pdbx_description
1 polymer ?
#
loop_
_entity_poly.entity_id
_entity_poly.type
_entity_poly.pdbx_seq_one_letter_code
_entity_poly.pdbx_strand_id
1 'polypeptide(L)'
;MPVVINYHSNHEAAQAVKQEIEDAGGMAELLPFDAADPSAIDAAIDQWEENHPDDHVAVLVNNAGIRRDNVMFMMGDDEWHQVLDTTLNGFFYITRRLLKHMMPRRRGGRIVNIASLSGVKGMPGQANYSAAKAALIGATKALAQEVAGRQVTVNAVAPGFIETDMTRDLPQDELSKLVPMGRFGTPDEVAALVAFLASDQASYITGEVININGGLYT
;
A
#
# COMPACT_ATOMS: atom_id res chain seq x y z
N MET A 1 14.09 -12.77 -2.00
CA MET A 1 14.02 -11.54 -2.82
C MET A 1 14.43 -10.38 -1.91
N PRO A 2 15.36 -9.51 -2.32
CA PRO A 2 15.69 -8.29 -1.59
C PRO A 2 14.49 -7.35 -1.46
N VAL A 3 14.43 -6.57 -0.39
CA VAL A 3 13.36 -5.61 -0.12
C VAL A 3 13.93 -4.19 -0.07
N VAL A 4 13.33 -3.27 -0.82
CA VAL A 4 13.61 -1.84 -0.72
C VAL A 4 12.50 -1.20 0.12
N ILE A 5 12.86 -0.59 1.24
CA ILE A 5 11.94 0.01 2.21
C ILE A 5 11.94 1.52 2.00
N ASN A 6 10.84 2.04 1.45
CA ASN A 6 10.61 3.49 1.46
C ASN A 6 10.08 3.95 2.80
N TYR A 7 10.55 5.09 3.25
CA TYR A 7 10.02 5.84 4.37
C TYR A 7 10.19 7.35 4.13
N HIS A 8 9.36 8.18 4.78
CA HIS A 8 9.47 9.63 4.65
C HIS A 8 10.38 10.23 5.73
N SER A 9 10.04 10.06 7.01
CA SER A 9 10.72 10.79 8.11
C SER A 9 11.14 9.90 9.29
N ASN A 10 10.49 8.76 9.51
CA ASN A 10 10.81 7.90 10.65
C ASN A 10 11.93 6.90 10.31
N HIS A 11 13.17 7.39 10.35
CA HIS A 11 14.36 6.59 10.06
C HIS A 11 14.54 5.44 11.06
N GLU A 12 14.25 5.66 12.34
CA GLU A 12 14.42 4.64 13.38
C GLU A 12 13.50 3.44 13.15
N ALA A 13 12.22 3.69 12.84
CA ALA A 13 11.28 2.62 12.52
C ALA A 13 11.67 1.88 11.24
N ALA A 14 12.12 2.59 10.20
CA ALA A 14 12.58 1.97 8.97
C ALA A 14 13.83 1.09 9.20
N GLN A 15 14.76 1.57 10.03
CA GLN A 15 15.96 0.81 10.41
C GLN A 15 15.61 -0.44 11.23
N ALA A 16 14.62 -0.36 12.12
CA ALA A 16 14.15 -1.51 12.89
C ALA A 16 13.57 -2.61 11.96
N VAL A 17 12.73 -2.21 10.99
CA VAL A 17 12.18 -3.16 9.99
C VAL A 17 13.29 -3.77 9.13
N LYS A 18 14.28 -2.95 8.71
CA LYS A 18 15.45 -3.47 7.98
C LYS A 18 16.17 -4.53 8.80
N GLN A 19 16.47 -4.24 10.06
CA GLN A 19 17.17 -5.17 10.96
C GLN A 19 16.38 -6.47 11.16
N GLU A 20 15.07 -6.39 11.33
CA GLU A 20 14.20 -7.57 11.45
C GLU A 20 14.29 -8.49 10.21
N ILE A 21 14.30 -7.90 9.01
CA ILE A 21 14.46 -8.65 7.77
C ILE A 21 15.85 -9.31 7.70
N GLU A 22 16.89 -8.59 8.07
CA GLU A 22 18.28 -9.09 8.06
C GLU A 22 18.49 -10.19 9.10
N ASP A 23 17.92 -10.06 10.30
CA ASP A 23 17.96 -11.08 11.35
C ASP A 23 17.23 -12.37 10.92
N ALA A 24 16.19 -12.24 10.10
CA ALA A 24 15.51 -13.38 9.47
C ALA A 24 16.27 -13.97 8.25
N GLY A 25 17.49 -13.47 7.94
CA GLY A 25 18.31 -13.93 6.83
C GLY A 25 17.92 -13.35 5.47
N GLY A 26 17.09 -12.32 5.44
CA GLY A 26 16.73 -11.56 4.25
C GLY A 26 17.73 -10.46 3.92
N MET A 27 17.47 -9.70 2.87
CA MET A 27 18.21 -8.49 2.50
C MET A 27 17.25 -7.32 2.41
N ALA A 28 17.61 -6.18 3.00
CA ALA A 28 16.82 -4.98 2.94
C ALA A 28 17.68 -3.72 2.76
N GLU A 29 17.17 -2.77 2.01
CA GLU A 29 17.75 -1.46 1.77
C GLU A 29 16.76 -0.36 2.09
N LEU A 30 17.22 0.75 2.61
CA LEU A 30 16.41 1.92 2.93
C LEU A 30 16.47 2.93 1.79
N LEU A 31 15.32 3.40 1.33
CA LEU A 31 15.20 4.39 0.26
C LEU A 31 14.29 5.54 0.71
N PRO A 32 14.84 6.58 1.36
CA PRO A 32 14.05 7.69 1.90
C PRO A 32 13.54 8.62 0.80
N PHE A 33 12.23 8.83 0.73
CA PHE A 33 11.59 9.91 -0.03
C PHE A 33 10.16 10.13 0.44
N ASP A 34 9.63 11.33 0.19
CA ASP A 34 8.21 11.62 0.38
C ASP A 34 7.41 11.09 -0.82
N ALA A 35 6.45 10.20 -0.54
CA ALA A 35 5.57 9.64 -1.57
C ALA A 35 4.66 10.70 -2.24
N ALA A 36 4.46 11.85 -1.62
CA ALA A 36 3.72 12.98 -2.19
C ALA A 36 4.57 13.86 -3.15
N ASP A 37 5.90 13.69 -3.16
CA ASP A 37 6.81 14.50 -4.00
C ASP A 37 7.31 13.68 -5.22
N PRO A 38 6.81 13.96 -6.44
CA PRO A 38 7.24 13.24 -7.64
C PRO A 38 8.72 13.44 -7.97
N SER A 39 9.30 14.59 -7.61
CA SER A 39 10.72 14.86 -7.87
C SER A 39 11.62 14.07 -6.94
N ALA A 40 11.23 13.95 -5.68
CA ALA A 40 11.94 13.13 -4.70
C ALA A 40 11.87 11.63 -5.07
N ILE A 41 10.71 11.16 -5.56
CA ILE A 41 10.52 9.79 -6.06
C ILE A 41 11.46 9.52 -7.23
N ASP A 42 11.44 10.39 -8.26
CA ASP A 42 12.26 10.21 -9.46
C ASP A 42 13.75 10.18 -9.08
N ALA A 43 14.23 11.15 -8.28
CA ALA A 43 15.64 11.23 -7.87
C ALA A 43 16.07 9.99 -7.05
N ALA A 44 15.24 9.53 -6.11
CA ALA A 44 15.57 8.36 -5.30
C ALA A 44 15.62 7.07 -6.12
N ILE A 45 14.67 6.88 -7.05
CA ILE A 45 14.65 5.70 -7.91
C ILE A 45 15.80 5.75 -8.92
N ASP A 46 16.11 6.90 -9.53
CA ASP A 46 17.23 7.06 -10.44
C ASP A 46 18.55 6.69 -9.76
N GLN A 47 18.79 7.19 -8.54
CA GLN A 47 19.95 6.84 -7.75
C GLN A 47 20.02 5.35 -7.41
N TRP A 48 18.88 4.75 -7.06
CA TRP A 48 18.83 3.32 -6.77
C TRP A 48 19.16 2.48 -8.03
N GLU A 49 18.64 2.85 -9.18
CA GLU A 49 18.91 2.18 -10.47
C GLU A 49 20.38 2.32 -10.89
N GLU A 50 21.01 3.48 -10.67
CA GLU A 50 22.43 3.69 -10.92
C GLU A 50 23.30 2.77 -10.07
N ASN A 51 22.92 2.55 -8.81
CA ASN A 51 23.63 1.66 -7.90
C ASN A 51 23.37 0.16 -8.17
N HIS A 52 22.27 -0.15 -8.87
CA HIS A 52 21.80 -1.52 -9.13
C HIS A 52 21.46 -1.74 -10.62
N PRO A 53 22.45 -1.58 -11.54
CA PRO A 53 22.18 -1.54 -12.99
C PRO A 53 21.62 -2.86 -13.55
N ASP A 54 21.84 -3.98 -12.87
CA ASP A 54 21.36 -5.30 -13.28
C ASP A 54 20.03 -5.69 -12.61
N ASP A 55 19.59 -4.95 -11.60
CA ASP A 55 18.39 -5.21 -10.83
C ASP A 55 17.16 -4.48 -11.39
N HIS A 56 16.01 -4.85 -10.91
CA HIS A 56 14.75 -4.18 -11.20
C HIS A 56 13.71 -4.47 -10.13
N VAL A 57 12.80 -3.54 -9.93
CA VAL A 57 11.66 -3.74 -9.04
C VAL A 57 10.65 -4.67 -9.72
N ALA A 58 10.54 -5.89 -9.22
CA ALA A 58 9.58 -6.90 -9.70
C ALA A 58 8.23 -6.82 -8.97
N VAL A 59 8.24 -6.34 -7.71
CA VAL A 59 7.05 -6.21 -6.87
C VAL A 59 6.99 -4.80 -6.30
N LEU A 60 5.83 -4.15 -6.46
CA LEU A 60 5.52 -2.86 -5.84
C LEU A 60 4.37 -3.05 -4.85
N VAL A 61 4.58 -2.66 -3.59
CA VAL A 61 3.51 -2.57 -2.60
C VAL A 61 3.25 -1.10 -2.28
N ASN A 62 2.14 -0.57 -2.75
CA ASN A 62 1.69 0.79 -2.43
C ASN A 62 0.98 0.77 -1.07
N ASN A 63 1.77 0.93 -0.01
CA ASN A 63 1.30 0.91 1.37
C ASN A 63 1.22 2.32 1.99
N ALA A 64 1.99 3.29 1.49
CA ALA A 64 2.02 4.64 2.03
C ALA A 64 0.62 5.24 2.13
N GLY A 65 0.31 5.82 3.29
CA GLY A 65 -0.98 6.45 3.53
C GLY A 65 -1.03 7.02 4.94
N ILE A 66 -1.78 8.12 5.08
CA ILE A 66 -2.00 8.80 6.35
C ILE A 66 -3.49 9.02 6.57
N ARG A 67 -3.87 9.25 7.82
CA ARG A 67 -5.24 9.68 8.19
C ARG A 67 -5.20 11.12 8.72
N ARG A 68 -6.21 11.89 8.35
CA ARG A 68 -6.55 13.20 8.92
C ARG A 68 -8.06 13.21 9.06
N ASP A 69 -8.53 12.55 10.13
CA ASP A 69 -9.96 12.31 10.35
C ASP A 69 -10.63 13.59 10.86
N ASN A 70 -11.67 14.02 10.17
CA ASN A 70 -12.52 15.15 10.57
C ASN A 70 -13.89 15.04 9.88
N VAL A 71 -14.93 15.62 10.49
CA VAL A 71 -16.24 15.70 9.81
C VAL A 71 -16.16 16.67 8.65
N MET A 72 -16.85 16.38 7.53
CA MET A 72 -16.68 17.10 6.26
C MET A 72 -16.79 18.63 6.39
N PHE A 73 -17.75 19.13 7.16
CA PHE A 73 -17.94 20.59 7.28
C PHE A 73 -16.87 21.32 8.10
N MET A 74 -16.03 20.58 8.84
CA MET A 74 -14.90 21.12 9.61
C MET A 74 -13.54 20.72 9.01
N MET A 75 -13.53 19.84 8.01
CA MET A 75 -12.31 19.36 7.38
C MET A 75 -11.60 20.50 6.65
N GLY A 76 -10.35 20.77 7.00
CA GLY A 76 -9.51 21.74 6.33
C GLY A 76 -8.98 21.25 4.99
N ASP A 77 -8.67 22.17 4.09
CA ASP A 77 -8.09 21.87 2.77
C ASP A 77 -6.78 21.08 2.92
N ASP A 78 -5.94 21.40 3.89
CA ASP A 78 -4.70 20.68 4.17
C ASP A 78 -4.94 19.22 4.59
N GLU A 79 -5.95 18.97 5.43
CA GLU A 79 -6.32 17.60 5.84
C GLU A 79 -6.79 16.77 4.65
N TRP A 80 -7.50 17.39 3.72
CA TRP A 80 -7.93 16.78 2.48
C TRP A 80 -6.73 16.47 1.56
N HIS A 81 -5.93 17.49 1.24
CA HIS A 81 -4.84 17.35 0.29
C HIS A 81 -3.74 16.40 0.78
N GLN A 82 -3.30 16.50 2.05
CA GLN A 82 -2.28 15.62 2.57
C GLN A 82 -2.63 14.13 2.41
N VAL A 83 -3.90 13.76 2.67
CA VAL A 83 -4.34 12.37 2.55
C VAL A 83 -4.37 11.90 1.09
N LEU A 84 -4.88 12.74 0.18
CA LEU A 84 -4.92 12.40 -1.25
C LEU A 84 -3.52 12.38 -1.84
N ASP A 85 -2.67 13.34 -1.52
CA ASP A 85 -1.32 13.45 -2.08
C ASP A 85 -0.45 12.27 -1.68
N THR A 86 -0.46 11.91 -0.38
CA THR A 86 0.32 10.76 0.07
C THR A 86 -0.22 9.43 -0.48
N THR A 87 -1.55 9.24 -0.48
CA THR A 87 -2.15 7.95 -0.79
C THR A 87 -2.37 7.75 -2.29
N LEU A 88 -3.06 8.70 -2.94
CA LEU A 88 -3.50 8.54 -4.34
C LEU A 88 -2.47 9.07 -5.33
N ASN A 89 -1.98 10.29 -5.11
CA ASN A 89 -0.96 10.86 -5.98
C ASN A 89 0.37 10.11 -5.84
N GLY A 90 0.74 9.70 -4.61
CA GLY A 90 1.91 8.84 -4.37
C GLY A 90 1.83 7.51 -5.12
N PHE A 91 0.68 6.82 -5.05
CA PHE A 91 0.44 5.64 -5.88
C PHE A 91 0.67 5.93 -7.36
N PHE A 92 0.12 7.02 -7.89
CA PHE A 92 0.25 7.37 -9.30
C PHE A 92 1.70 7.63 -9.70
N TYR A 93 2.44 8.42 -8.93
CA TYR A 93 3.82 8.79 -9.27
C TYR A 93 4.74 7.58 -9.28
N ILE A 94 4.74 6.82 -8.19
CA ILE A 94 5.65 5.67 -8.05
C ILE A 94 5.29 4.52 -9.01
N THR A 95 4.00 4.25 -9.17
CA THR A 95 3.55 3.19 -10.08
C THR A 95 3.90 3.53 -11.52
N ARG A 96 3.62 4.75 -11.96
CA ARG A 96 3.98 5.23 -13.31
C ARG A 96 5.49 5.13 -13.55
N ARG A 97 6.31 5.47 -12.56
CA ARG A 97 7.77 5.42 -12.65
C ARG A 97 8.26 3.99 -12.81
N LEU A 98 7.78 3.07 -11.99
CA LEU A 98 8.23 1.68 -12.00
C LEU A 98 7.63 0.85 -13.14
N LEU A 99 6.44 1.15 -13.63
CA LEU A 99 5.85 0.48 -14.80
C LEU A 99 6.72 0.58 -16.05
N LYS A 100 7.48 1.67 -16.23
CA LYS A 100 8.42 1.81 -17.36
C LYS A 100 9.46 0.68 -17.39
N HIS A 101 9.76 0.06 -16.25
CA HIS A 101 10.71 -1.04 -16.10
C HIS A 101 10.04 -2.42 -16.09
N MET A 102 8.82 -2.53 -15.61
CA MET A 102 8.08 -3.79 -15.56
C MET A 102 7.55 -4.20 -16.94
N MET A 103 6.97 -3.25 -17.71
CA MET A 103 6.28 -3.54 -18.97
C MET A 103 7.15 -4.06 -20.11
N PRO A 104 8.37 -3.54 -20.39
CA PRO A 104 9.17 -3.98 -21.53
C PRO A 104 9.72 -5.39 -21.37
N ARG A 105 9.93 -5.86 -20.17
CA ARG A 105 10.71 -7.09 -19.89
C ARG A 105 9.93 -8.39 -20.08
N ARG A 106 8.59 -8.36 -20.17
CA ARG A 106 7.72 -9.54 -20.24
C ARG A 106 8.05 -10.64 -19.21
N ARG A 107 8.69 -10.25 -18.10
CA ARG A 107 9.04 -11.15 -17.00
C ARG A 107 7.97 -11.19 -15.92
N GLY A 108 6.90 -10.44 -16.15
CA GLY A 108 5.86 -10.22 -15.16
C GLY A 108 6.25 -9.18 -14.12
N GLY A 109 5.26 -8.73 -13.38
CA GLY A 109 5.39 -7.83 -12.25
C GLY A 109 4.20 -8.00 -11.33
N ARG A 110 4.31 -7.52 -10.10
CA ARG A 110 3.23 -7.56 -9.12
C ARG A 110 3.06 -6.18 -8.51
N ILE A 111 1.85 -5.66 -8.56
CA ILE A 111 1.48 -4.42 -7.88
C ILE A 111 0.39 -4.75 -6.89
N VAL A 112 0.64 -4.49 -5.61
CA VAL A 112 -0.32 -4.70 -4.53
C VAL A 112 -0.60 -3.36 -3.86
N ASN A 113 -1.84 -2.92 -3.92
CA ASN A 113 -2.28 -1.66 -3.37
C ASN A 113 -2.97 -1.90 -2.01
N ILE A 114 -2.50 -1.24 -0.95
CA ILE A 114 -3.15 -1.31 0.35
C ILE A 114 -4.28 -0.28 0.39
N ALA A 115 -5.49 -0.75 0.06
CA ALA A 115 -6.72 0.00 0.18
C ALA A 115 -7.20 0.07 1.65
N SER A 116 -8.47 -0.02 1.88
CA SER A 116 -9.09 -0.07 3.22
C SER A 116 -10.56 -0.43 3.09
N LEU A 117 -11.13 -1.00 4.14
CA LEU A 117 -12.57 -1.11 4.30
C LEU A 117 -13.27 0.26 4.19
N SER A 118 -12.61 1.34 4.67
CA SER A 118 -13.12 2.71 4.51
C SER A 118 -13.28 3.13 3.04
N GLY A 119 -12.43 2.62 2.14
CA GLY A 119 -12.57 2.83 0.70
C GLY A 119 -13.66 1.99 0.05
N VAL A 120 -14.07 0.89 0.68
CA VAL A 120 -15.13 0.00 0.16
C VAL A 120 -16.52 0.50 0.57
N LYS A 121 -16.73 0.81 1.86
CA LYS A 121 -18.05 1.17 2.38
C LYS A 121 -18.20 2.63 2.83
N GLY A 122 -17.10 3.39 2.90
CA GLY A 122 -17.08 4.70 3.55
C GLY A 122 -17.09 4.62 5.07
N MET A 123 -16.55 5.65 5.72
CA MET A 123 -16.58 5.80 7.19
C MET A 123 -16.85 7.25 7.57
N PRO A 124 -17.77 7.51 8.51
CA PRO A 124 -18.00 8.86 9.03
C PRO A 124 -16.68 9.46 9.56
N GLY A 125 -16.47 10.74 9.29
CA GLY A 125 -15.24 11.45 9.70
C GLY A 125 -14.01 11.15 8.85
N GLN A 126 -14.11 10.32 7.81
CA GLN A 126 -13.02 9.92 6.93
C GLN A 126 -13.31 10.19 5.46
N ALA A 127 -13.95 11.29 5.13
CA ALA A 127 -14.32 11.57 3.74
C ALA A 127 -13.10 11.63 2.81
N ASN A 128 -12.01 12.26 3.22
CA ASN A 128 -10.72 12.32 2.52
C ASN A 128 -10.09 10.92 2.37
N TYR A 129 -9.95 10.18 3.46
CA TYR A 129 -9.33 8.86 3.48
C TYR A 129 -10.16 7.83 2.69
N SER A 130 -11.49 7.84 2.88
CA SER A 130 -12.40 6.97 2.12
C SER A 130 -12.34 7.26 0.63
N ALA A 131 -12.30 8.55 0.24
CA ALA A 131 -12.18 8.96 -1.17
C ALA A 131 -10.85 8.48 -1.77
N ALA A 132 -9.72 8.70 -1.08
CA ALA A 132 -8.40 8.26 -1.55
C ALA A 132 -8.32 6.73 -1.71
N LYS A 133 -8.81 5.98 -0.72
CA LYS A 133 -8.79 4.51 -0.76
C LYS A 133 -9.80 3.92 -1.77
N ALA A 134 -10.95 4.56 -1.99
CA ALA A 134 -11.89 4.19 -3.05
C ALA A 134 -11.31 4.49 -4.45
N ALA A 135 -10.65 5.63 -4.62
CA ALA A 135 -9.96 5.95 -5.87
C ALA A 135 -8.86 4.94 -6.18
N LEU A 136 -8.09 4.50 -5.18
CA LEU A 136 -7.07 3.46 -5.31
C LEU A 136 -7.69 2.12 -5.78
N ILE A 137 -8.88 1.76 -5.30
CA ILE A 137 -9.62 0.59 -5.76
C ILE A 137 -10.00 0.72 -7.25
N GLY A 138 -10.51 1.88 -7.66
CA GLY A 138 -10.84 2.16 -9.06
C GLY A 138 -9.61 2.09 -9.97
N ALA A 139 -8.51 2.72 -9.55
CA ALA A 139 -7.23 2.73 -10.25
C ALA A 139 -6.63 1.31 -10.38
N THR A 140 -6.76 0.47 -9.33
CA THR A 140 -6.34 -0.94 -9.36
C THR A 140 -7.03 -1.69 -10.51
N LYS A 141 -8.35 -1.57 -10.64
CA LYS A 141 -9.14 -2.28 -11.66
C LYS A 141 -8.83 -1.81 -13.07
N ALA A 142 -8.64 -0.52 -13.27
CA ALA A 142 -8.30 0.06 -14.57
C ALA A 142 -6.88 -0.38 -14.99
N LEU A 143 -5.90 -0.17 -14.12
CA LEU A 143 -4.51 -0.51 -14.41
C LEU A 143 -4.31 -2.00 -14.65
N ALA A 144 -5.01 -2.86 -13.92
CA ALA A 144 -4.96 -4.31 -14.13
C ALA A 144 -5.25 -4.70 -15.58
N GLN A 145 -6.26 -4.07 -16.20
CA GLN A 145 -6.62 -4.33 -17.60
C GLN A 145 -5.56 -3.81 -18.58
N GLU A 146 -4.95 -2.68 -18.28
CA GLU A 146 -3.92 -2.06 -19.13
C GLU A 146 -2.64 -2.91 -19.21
N VAL A 147 -2.25 -3.53 -18.09
CA VAL A 147 -0.92 -4.17 -17.97
C VAL A 147 -0.95 -5.70 -18.01
N ALA A 148 -2.13 -6.33 -17.93
CA ALA A 148 -2.27 -7.80 -17.91
C ALA A 148 -1.57 -8.48 -19.09
N GLY A 149 -1.65 -7.90 -20.30
CA GLY A 149 -0.97 -8.40 -21.51
C GLY A 149 0.57 -8.39 -21.42
N ARG A 150 1.13 -7.74 -20.40
CA ARG A 150 2.56 -7.70 -20.08
C ARG A 150 2.93 -8.61 -18.90
N GLN A 151 1.99 -9.45 -18.45
CA GLN A 151 2.16 -10.34 -17.29
C GLN A 151 2.36 -9.59 -15.97
N VAL A 152 1.91 -8.35 -15.89
CA VAL A 152 1.85 -7.58 -14.64
C VAL A 152 0.47 -7.75 -14.03
N THR A 153 0.39 -8.18 -12.77
CA THR A 153 -0.88 -8.22 -12.03
C THR A 153 -0.99 -7.01 -11.10
N VAL A 154 -2.20 -6.50 -10.94
CA VAL A 154 -2.48 -5.37 -10.06
C VAL A 154 -3.69 -5.74 -9.21
N ASN A 155 -3.51 -5.82 -7.89
CA ASN A 155 -4.57 -6.16 -6.96
C ASN A 155 -4.58 -5.20 -5.76
N ALA A 156 -5.70 -5.12 -5.08
CA ALA A 156 -5.84 -4.37 -3.85
C ALA A 156 -6.18 -5.28 -2.68
N VAL A 157 -5.61 -4.99 -1.52
CA VAL A 157 -6.00 -5.56 -0.23
C VAL A 157 -6.77 -4.49 0.52
N ALA A 158 -7.94 -4.83 1.06
CA ALA A 158 -8.79 -3.92 1.83
C ALA A 158 -8.89 -4.39 3.28
N PRO A 159 -7.96 -3.97 4.16
CA PRO A 159 -8.00 -4.30 5.57
C PRO A 159 -9.18 -3.66 6.29
N GLY A 160 -9.71 -4.37 7.29
CA GLY A 160 -10.61 -3.84 8.30
C GLY A 160 -9.83 -3.20 9.45
N PHE A 161 -10.25 -3.49 10.69
CA PHE A 161 -9.50 -3.09 11.89
C PHE A 161 -8.30 -4.00 12.07
N ILE A 162 -7.10 -3.42 12.00
CA ILE A 162 -5.81 -4.12 12.19
C ILE A 162 -5.07 -3.48 13.36
N GLU A 163 -4.43 -4.26 14.20
CA GLU A 163 -3.60 -3.81 15.32
C GLU A 163 -2.35 -3.08 14.81
N THR A 164 -2.40 -1.76 14.79
CA THR A 164 -1.33 -0.88 14.33
C THR A 164 -1.29 0.39 15.16
N ASP A 165 -0.26 1.21 15.00
CA ASP A 165 -0.21 2.54 15.62
C ASP A 165 -1.42 3.41 15.26
N MET A 166 -1.94 3.27 14.04
CA MET A 166 -3.14 4.01 13.60
C MET A 166 -4.41 3.62 14.35
N THR A 167 -4.47 2.46 14.95
CA THR A 167 -5.66 1.92 15.64
C THR A 167 -5.46 1.81 17.14
N ARG A 168 -4.28 2.15 17.66
CA ARG A 168 -3.93 2.00 19.09
C ARG A 168 -4.90 2.72 20.01
N ASP A 169 -5.29 3.94 19.64
CA ASP A 169 -6.16 4.81 20.45
C ASP A 169 -7.65 4.56 20.24
N LEU A 170 -8.02 3.58 19.41
CA LEU A 170 -9.42 3.23 19.18
C LEU A 170 -9.94 2.36 20.35
N PRO A 171 -11.25 2.44 20.66
CA PRO A 171 -11.88 1.59 21.68
C PRO A 171 -11.98 0.14 21.18
N GLN A 172 -10.87 -0.60 21.26
CA GLN A 172 -10.72 -1.92 20.64
C GLN A 172 -11.76 -2.93 21.15
N ASP A 173 -12.07 -2.91 22.47
CA ASP A 173 -13.06 -3.81 23.07
C ASP A 173 -14.48 -3.62 22.52
N GLU A 174 -14.82 -2.39 22.14
CA GLU A 174 -16.12 -2.06 21.55
C GLU A 174 -16.16 -2.40 20.06
N LEU A 175 -15.10 -2.02 19.33
CA LEU A 175 -15.03 -2.24 17.89
C LEU A 175 -14.85 -3.71 17.53
N SER A 176 -14.16 -4.49 18.35
CA SER A 176 -14.03 -5.94 18.14
C SER A 176 -15.38 -6.66 18.16
N LYS A 177 -16.35 -6.17 18.93
CA LYS A 177 -17.71 -6.74 18.96
C LYS A 177 -18.48 -6.55 17.65
N LEU A 178 -18.07 -5.58 16.81
CA LEU A 178 -18.64 -5.36 15.48
C LEU A 178 -18.05 -6.31 14.44
N VAL A 179 -16.87 -6.88 14.71
CA VAL A 179 -16.21 -7.82 13.82
C VAL A 179 -16.75 -9.22 14.08
N PRO A 180 -17.28 -9.94 13.10
CA PRO A 180 -17.78 -11.30 13.29
C PRO A 180 -16.75 -12.28 13.89
N MET A 181 -15.45 -12.13 13.55
CA MET A 181 -14.37 -12.91 14.17
C MET A 181 -14.02 -12.48 15.61
N GLY A 182 -14.67 -11.44 16.15
CA GLY A 182 -14.54 -11.00 17.54
C GLY A 182 -13.21 -10.34 17.92
N ARG A 183 -12.38 -9.99 16.95
CA ARG A 183 -11.05 -9.39 17.17
C ARG A 183 -10.62 -8.50 16.03
N PHE A 184 -9.62 -7.68 16.28
CA PHE A 184 -8.84 -7.04 15.22
C PHE A 184 -7.97 -8.09 14.51
N GLY A 185 -7.64 -7.83 13.25
CA GLY A 185 -6.60 -8.57 12.54
C GLY A 185 -5.20 -8.09 12.94
N THR A 186 -4.19 -8.86 12.60
CA THR A 186 -2.79 -8.49 12.83
C THR A 186 -2.12 -8.01 11.53
N PRO A 187 -1.03 -7.22 11.62
CA PRO A 187 -0.23 -6.88 10.44
C PRO A 187 0.25 -8.11 9.67
N ASP A 188 0.59 -9.20 10.36
CA ASP A 188 1.07 -10.44 9.75
C ASP A 188 -0.01 -11.11 8.88
N GLU A 189 -1.28 -11.04 9.29
CA GLU A 189 -2.38 -11.57 8.48
C GLU A 189 -2.52 -10.79 7.16
N VAL A 190 -2.34 -9.47 7.21
CA VAL A 190 -2.33 -8.63 5.99
C VAL A 190 -1.09 -8.94 5.15
N ALA A 191 0.08 -9.02 5.76
CA ALA A 191 1.34 -9.32 5.10
C ALA A 191 1.33 -10.67 4.39
N ALA A 192 0.72 -11.71 5.00
CA ALA A 192 0.56 -13.02 4.38
C ALA A 192 -0.24 -12.96 3.07
N LEU A 193 -1.34 -12.19 3.04
CA LEU A 193 -2.11 -11.98 1.81
C LEU A 193 -1.31 -11.18 0.76
N VAL A 194 -0.60 -10.14 1.17
CA VAL A 194 0.28 -9.36 0.28
C VAL A 194 1.37 -10.25 -0.32
N ALA A 195 2.01 -11.08 0.49
CA ALA A 195 3.04 -12.02 0.05
C ALA A 195 2.48 -13.06 -0.95
N PHE A 196 1.27 -13.57 -0.71
CA PHE A 196 0.58 -14.45 -1.66
C PHE A 196 0.34 -13.74 -3.00
N LEU A 197 -0.22 -12.52 -2.99
CA LEU A 197 -0.49 -11.74 -4.21
C LEU A 197 0.80 -11.35 -4.96
N ALA A 198 1.91 -11.20 -4.24
CA ALA A 198 3.23 -10.93 -4.81
C ALA A 198 3.90 -12.17 -5.40
N SER A 199 3.39 -13.37 -5.13
CA SER A 199 3.97 -14.64 -5.56
C SER A 199 3.47 -15.09 -6.95
N ASP A 200 4.13 -16.12 -7.51
CA ASP A 200 3.71 -16.75 -8.75
C ASP A 200 2.41 -17.56 -8.61
N GLN A 201 2.03 -17.93 -7.39
CA GLN A 201 0.77 -18.62 -7.11
C GLN A 201 -0.44 -17.75 -7.42
N ALA A 202 -0.31 -16.42 -7.39
CA ALA A 202 -1.35 -15.45 -7.72
C ALA A 202 -1.26 -14.93 -9.17
N SER A 203 -0.49 -15.59 -10.04
CA SER A 203 -0.22 -15.09 -11.40
C SER A 203 -1.45 -14.93 -12.31
N TYR A 204 -2.58 -15.53 -11.95
CA TYR A 204 -3.86 -15.39 -12.68
C TYR A 204 -4.89 -14.53 -11.93
N ILE A 205 -4.48 -13.87 -10.85
CA ILE A 205 -5.34 -12.96 -10.06
C ILE A 205 -4.92 -11.53 -10.39
N THR A 206 -5.81 -10.77 -11.02
CA THR A 206 -5.57 -9.35 -11.34
C THR A 206 -6.88 -8.56 -11.38
N GLY A 207 -6.85 -7.31 -10.92
CA GLY A 207 -8.01 -6.43 -10.82
C GLY A 207 -8.89 -6.68 -9.59
N GLU A 208 -8.47 -7.57 -8.69
CA GLU A 208 -9.26 -7.95 -7.53
C GLU A 208 -9.05 -7.00 -6.35
N VAL A 209 -10.09 -6.90 -5.51
CA VAL A 209 -10.07 -6.20 -4.23
C VAL A 209 -10.41 -7.21 -3.15
N ILE A 210 -9.41 -7.66 -2.43
CA ILE A 210 -9.58 -8.73 -1.44
C ILE A 210 -9.75 -8.11 -0.05
N ASN A 211 -10.92 -8.33 0.53
CA ASN A 211 -11.21 -7.91 1.90
C ASN A 211 -10.48 -8.81 2.90
N ILE A 212 -9.83 -8.18 3.88
CA ILE A 212 -9.24 -8.85 5.04
C ILE A 212 -9.71 -8.11 6.31
N ASN A 213 -10.92 -8.42 6.77
CA ASN A 213 -11.64 -7.61 7.74
C ASN A 213 -12.41 -8.43 8.80
N GLY A 214 -12.15 -9.73 8.92
CA GLY A 214 -12.81 -10.60 9.89
C GLY A 214 -14.32 -10.77 9.71
N GLY A 215 -14.82 -10.51 8.48
CA GLY A 215 -16.25 -10.57 8.15
C GLY A 215 -17.02 -9.27 8.43
N LEU A 216 -16.33 -8.19 8.82
CA LEU A 216 -16.98 -6.90 9.12
C LEU A 216 -17.74 -6.31 7.91
N TYR A 217 -17.35 -6.71 6.72
CA TYR A 217 -18.00 -6.37 5.46
C TYR A 217 -17.76 -7.49 4.44
N THR A 218 -18.85 -7.94 3.80
CA THR A 218 -18.87 -9.00 2.77
C THR A 218 -19.62 -8.54 1.53
#